data_9839633f184178a1126c3959c9fcab0a
#
_entry.id   9839633f184178a1126c3959c9fcab0a
#
_cell.length_a   1.000
_cell.length_b   1.000
_cell.length_c   1.000
_cell.angle_alpha   90.00
_cell.angle_beta   90.00
_cell.angle_gamma   90.00
#
_symmetry.space_group_name_H-M   'P 1'
#
loop_
_entity.id
_entity.type
_entity.pdbx_description
1 polymer ?
#
loop_
_entity_poly.entity_id
_entity_poly.type
_entity_poly.pdbx_seq_one_letter_code
_entity_poly.pdbx_strand_id
1 'polypeptide(L)'
;MPQLPAWLEKYRMLPRRVLLFAAGQFLINLITSAQFLLLNLFLKDKGLGDPAIAALSSQRFVATFLLAIPAGLWLRGRPLRMPMFVGSILFPLTALASLEAVNAGMMSLASGCFLAMGFSGLLLNVGSLPMALRLTPPKQTSEALSLLFATWAGASICGGVLSSVLQGMGHLDIFGHHLVFDEYATLLVLTLAGFGAPFLYARLPDPVPEKKHVGHWLHVERRDWGLLTAALVPTICIATGAGLSIQFLNLFFSHVHQLSSASYSAYGSISNVLVLFAGLIVPEVKRRLGWRGAIFGVQTVAVMLLLTMGFTELWKTCGWALPVAVVCFILRQPLMSMAGPSTSELTMSYVGERNRELVSACNGAIWSGAWWLAARTFEILRTHHLPYWMVFLVTSILYLAGTFSYLLLIRTVERRRPDDADHAPISEPGHV
;
A
#
# COMPACT_ATOMS: atom_id res chain seq x y z
N MET A 1 8.81 -32.51 -18.76
CA MET A 1 8.35 -31.42 -17.88
C MET A 1 7.68 -30.39 -18.78
N PRO A 2 6.48 -29.92 -18.48
CA PRO A 2 5.85 -28.90 -19.29
C PRO A 2 6.75 -27.66 -19.31
N GLN A 3 7.02 -27.14 -20.49
CA GLN A 3 7.79 -25.91 -20.68
C GLN A 3 7.02 -24.79 -20.03
N LEU A 4 7.61 -24.16 -19.01
CA LEU A 4 7.04 -22.96 -18.39
C LEU A 4 6.95 -21.87 -19.46
N PRO A 5 5.91 -21.02 -19.44
CA PRO A 5 5.84 -19.87 -20.34
C PRO A 5 7.11 -19.02 -20.24
N ALA A 6 7.61 -18.52 -21.37
CA ALA A 6 8.90 -17.79 -21.45
C ALA A 6 9.02 -16.59 -20.48
N TRP A 7 7.90 -16.01 -20.06
CA TRP A 7 7.88 -14.93 -19.06
C TRP A 7 8.13 -15.43 -17.64
N LEU A 8 7.80 -16.69 -17.30
CA LEU A 8 8.08 -17.31 -16.01
C LEU A 8 9.55 -17.81 -15.90
N GLU A 9 10.18 -18.18 -17.03
CA GLU A 9 11.58 -18.58 -17.03
C GLU A 9 12.52 -17.48 -16.57
N LYS A 10 12.23 -16.22 -16.88
CA LYS A 10 13.00 -15.06 -16.44
C LYS A 10 13.08 -14.96 -14.92
N TYR A 11 12.00 -15.28 -14.20
CA TYR A 11 11.96 -15.25 -12.74
C TYR A 11 12.71 -16.44 -12.11
N ARG A 12 12.77 -17.58 -12.78
CA ARG A 12 13.54 -18.76 -12.35
C ARG A 12 15.05 -18.50 -12.41
N MET A 13 15.49 -17.63 -13.30
CA MET A 13 16.91 -17.25 -13.44
C MET A 13 17.37 -16.22 -12.39
N LEU A 14 16.47 -15.69 -11.56
CA LEU A 14 16.84 -14.76 -10.50
C LEU A 14 17.75 -15.43 -9.47
N PRO A 15 18.78 -14.72 -8.95
CA PRO A 15 19.66 -15.25 -7.92
C PRO A 15 18.87 -15.73 -6.69
N ARG A 16 19.25 -16.85 -6.11
CA ARG A 16 18.62 -17.41 -4.91
C ARG A 16 18.48 -16.41 -3.77
N ARG A 17 19.44 -15.50 -3.62
CA ARG A 17 19.42 -14.41 -2.63
C ARG A 17 18.24 -13.44 -2.84
N VAL A 18 17.86 -13.16 -4.11
CA VAL A 18 16.70 -12.32 -4.44
C VAL A 18 15.39 -13.04 -4.11
N LEU A 19 15.32 -14.34 -4.40
CA LEU A 19 14.15 -15.17 -4.07
C LEU A 19 13.96 -15.31 -2.56
N LEU A 20 15.04 -15.49 -1.78
CA LEU A 20 14.99 -15.52 -0.31
C LEU A 20 14.52 -14.18 0.26
N PHE A 21 15.01 -13.08 -0.30
CA PHE A 21 14.58 -11.74 0.09
C PHE A 21 13.09 -11.52 -0.21
N ALA A 22 12.65 -11.87 -1.43
CA ALA A 22 11.24 -11.76 -1.82
C ALA A 22 10.32 -12.63 -0.95
N ALA A 23 10.73 -13.85 -0.60
CA ALA A 23 9.98 -14.71 0.31
C ALA A 23 9.87 -14.11 1.73
N GLY A 24 10.95 -13.53 2.26
CA GLY A 24 10.92 -12.81 3.54
C GLY A 24 9.99 -11.59 3.48
N GLN A 25 10.04 -10.83 2.39
CA GLN A 25 9.17 -9.68 2.16
C GLN A 25 7.70 -10.11 2.03
N PHE A 26 7.42 -11.24 1.40
CA PHE A 26 6.07 -11.81 1.33
C PHE A 26 5.50 -12.10 2.73
N LEU A 27 6.28 -12.70 3.64
CA LEU A 27 5.84 -13.00 5.01
C LEU A 27 5.57 -11.72 5.82
N ILE A 28 6.39 -10.68 5.67
CA ILE A 28 6.14 -9.38 6.29
C ILE A 28 4.88 -8.71 5.72
N ASN A 29 4.72 -8.77 4.41
CA ASN A 29 3.53 -8.22 3.73
C ASN A 29 2.26 -8.99 4.12
N LEU A 30 2.35 -10.27 4.46
CA LEU A 30 1.22 -11.07 4.94
C LEU A 30 0.67 -10.53 6.27
N ILE A 31 1.54 -10.19 7.23
CA ILE A 31 1.15 -9.54 8.49
C ILE A 31 0.45 -8.21 8.18
N THR A 32 1.07 -7.38 7.33
CA THR A 32 0.53 -6.06 6.99
C THR A 32 -0.85 -6.17 6.33
N SER A 33 -1.03 -7.13 5.43
CA SER A 33 -2.31 -7.40 4.77
C SER A 33 -3.38 -7.86 5.76
N ALA A 34 -3.05 -8.79 6.65
CA ALA A 34 -3.98 -9.25 7.69
C ALA A 34 -4.44 -8.11 8.59
N GLN A 35 -3.50 -7.28 9.05
CA GLN A 35 -3.84 -6.10 9.86
C GLN A 35 -4.69 -5.09 9.10
N PHE A 36 -4.43 -4.90 7.82
CA PHE A 36 -5.22 -3.99 7.01
C PHE A 36 -6.68 -4.46 6.86
N LEU A 37 -6.90 -5.77 6.77
CA LEU A 37 -8.23 -6.37 6.65
C LEU A 37 -8.98 -6.44 7.99
N LEU A 38 -8.31 -6.89 9.05
CA LEU A 38 -8.98 -7.37 10.27
C LEU A 38 -8.73 -6.53 11.51
N LEU A 39 -7.64 -5.72 11.58
CA LEU A 39 -7.28 -5.01 12.81
C LEU A 39 -8.42 -4.16 13.37
N ASN A 40 -9.07 -3.35 12.53
CA ASN A 40 -10.15 -2.49 13.00
C ASN A 40 -11.38 -3.30 13.46
N LEU A 41 -11.64 -4.45 12.83
CA LEU A 41 -12.73 -5.35 13.22
C LEU A 41 -12.42 -6.00 14.57
N PHE A 42 -11.20 -6.48 14.77
CA PHE A 42 -10.71 -6.97 16.06
C PHE A 42 -10.84 -5.91 17.17
N LEU A 43 -10.43 -4.67 16.91
CA LEU A 43 -10.54 -3.56 17.87
C LEU A 43 -12.02 -3.26 18.18
N LYS A 44 -12.91 -3.32 17.19
CA LYS A 44 -14.36 -3.19 17.37
C LYS A 44 -14.92 -4.28 18.26
N ASP A 45 -14.53 -5.53 18.05
CA ASP A 45 -14.98 -6.67 18.87
C ASP A 45 -14.54 -6.56 20.34
N LYS A 46 -13.41 -5.85 20.59
CA LYS A 46 -12.98 -5.48 21.95
C LYS A 46 -13.74 -4.28 22.53
N GLY A 47 -14.81 -3.83 21.86
CA GLY A 47 -15.69 -2.77 22.33
C GLY A 47 -15.20 -1.35 22.10
N LEU A 48 -14.14 -1.14 21.28
CA LEU A 48 -13.68 0.20 20.95
C LEU A 48 -14.61 0.83 19.90
N GLY A 49 -14.98 2.09 20.12
CA GLY A 49 -15.69 2.89 19.12
C GLY A 49 -14.75 3.37 18.01
N ASP A 50 -15.32 3.77 16.87
CA ASP A 50 -14.58 4.24 15.69
C ASP A 50 -13.49 5.28 16.00
N PRO A 51 -13.73 6.30 16.86
CA PRO A 51 -12.69 7.27 17.20
C PRO A 51 -11.48 6.63 17.86
N ALA A 52 -11.71 5.72 18.83
CA ALA A 52 -10.63 5.05 19.54
C ALA A 52 -9.85 4.09 18.62
N ILE A 53 -10.56 3.40 17.71
CA ILE A 53 -9.94 2.55 16.68
C ILE A 53 -9.03 3.39 15.78
N ALA A 54 -9.50 4.54 15.31
CA ALA A 54 -8.72 5.44 14.45
C ALA A 54 -7.50 5.99 15.17
N ALA A 55 -7.66 6.44 16.42
CA ALA A 55 -6.57 6.95 17.26
C ALA A 55 -5.49 5.88 17.46
N LEU A 56 -5.88 4.67 17.83
CA LEU A 56 -4.95 3.57 18.15
C LEU A 56 -4.26 3.04 16.90
N SER A 57 -5.01 2.71 15.86
CA SER A 57 -4.47 2.14 14.62
C SER A 57 -3.57 3.10 13.84
N SER A 58 -3.75 4.43 14.01
CA SER A 58 -2.92 5.44 13.34
C SER A 58 -1.51 5.58 13.91
N GLN A 59 -1.25 5.10 15.15
CA GLN A 59 0.07 5.22 15.80
C GLN A 59 1.19 4.58 14.97
N ARG A 60 0.90 3.50 14.24
CA ARG A 60 1.86 2.85 13.35
C ARG A 60 2.41 3.74 12.23
N PHE A 61 1.69 4.81 11.86
CA PHE A 61 2.14 5.73 10.80
C PHE A 61 3.00 6.89 11.34
N VAL A 62 2.92 7.21 12.64
CA VAL A 62 3.66 8.31 13.27
C VAL A 62 5.16 8.12 13.11
N ALA A 63 5.66 6.92 13.45
CA ALA A 63 7.09 6.63 13.36
C ALA A 63 7.60 6.76 11.92
N THR A 64 6.84 6.23 10.95
CA THR A 64 7.19 6.34 9.53
C THR A 64 7.17 7.79 9.07
N PHE A 65 6.15 8.57 9.44
CA PHE A 65 6.06 9.98 9.07
C PHE A 65 7.23 10.80 9.60
N LEU A 66 7.55 10.66 10.89
CA LEU A 66 8.60 11.46 11.52
C LEU A 66 10.01 11.02 11.14
N LEU A 67 10.23 9.72 10.95
CA LEU A 67 11.56 9.13 10.84
C LEU A 67 11.92 8.65 9.44
N ALA A 68 11.01 8.68 8.44
CA ALA A 68 11.31 8.17 7.10
C ALA A 68 12.49 8.88 6.46
N ILE A 69 12.56 10.22 6.52
CA ILE A 69 13.65 10.99 5.98
C ILE A 69 14.94 10.76 6.77
N PRO A 70 14.98 10.91 8.11
CA PRO A 70 16.17 10.60 8.91
C PRO A 70 16.66 9.16 8.72
N ALA A 71 15.75 8.18 8.68
CA ALA A 71 16.11 6.77 8.48
C ALA A 71 16.70 6.52 7.08
N GLY A 72 16.12 7.12 6.04
CA GLY A 72 16.65 7.04 4.68
C GLY A 72 18.05 7.61 4.57
N LEU A 73 18.31 8.75 5.22
CA LEU A 73 19.62 9.37 5.34
C LEU A 73 20.61 8.49 6.08
N TRP A 74 20.20 7.95 7.23
CA TRP A 74 21.03 7.09 8.05
C TRP A 74 21.39 5.78 7.35
N LEU A 75 20.48 5.19 6.57
CA LEU A 75 20.70 3.95 5.82
C LEU A 75 21.55 4.14 4.55
N ARG A 76 21.72 5.38 4.10
CA ARG A 76 22.45 5.69 2.87
C ARG A 76 23.93 5.29 3.00
N GLY A 77 24.41 4.47 2.05
CA GLY A 77 25.81 4.01 2.03
C GLY A 77 26.20 3.05 3.16
N ARG A 78 25.23 2.60 3.98
CA ARG A 78 25.46 1.63 5.06
C ARG A 78 25.04 0.21 4.65
N PRO A 79 25.54 -0.82 5.35
CA PRO A 79 25.05 -2.17 5.23
C PRO A 79 23.58 -2.25 5.59
N LEU A 80 22.75 -2.85 4.73
CA LEU A 80 21.29 -2.92 4.92
C LEU A 80 20.82 -4.19 5.61
N ARG A 81 21.69 -5.23 5.65
CA ARG A 81 21.35 -6.53 6.21
C ARG A 81 20.89 -6.44 7.67
N MET A 82 21.66 -5.74 8.53
CA MET A 82 21.35 -5.64 9.96
C MET A 82 20.04 -4.86 10.23
N PRO A 83 19.82 -3.66 9.69
CA PRO A 83 18.53 -2.95 9.87
C PRO A 83 17.33 -3.78 9.42
N MET A 84 17.44 -4.47 8.28
CA MET A 84 16.35 -5.31 7.77
C MET A 84 16.14 -6.57 8.60
N PHE A 85 17.21 -7.20 9.07
CA PHE A 85 17.13 -8.36 9.96
C PHE A 85 16.47 -7.97 11.29
N VAL A 86 16.93 -6.88 11.92
CA VAL A 86 16.32 -6.36 13.16
C VAL A 86 14.86 -5.97 12.93
N GLY A 87 14.55 -5.27 11.84
CA GLY A 87 13.17 -4.93 11.48
C GLY A 87 12.29 -6.16 11.29
N SER A 88 12.82 -7.23 10.70
CA SER A 88 12.07 -8.47 10.48
C SER A 88 11.75 -9.26 11.76
N ILE A 89 12.56 -9.09 12.82
CA ILE A 89 12.26 -9.64 14.15
C ILE A 89 11.26 -8.74 14.89
N LEU A 90 11.53 -7.43 14.90
CA LEU A 90 10.74 -6.49 15.68
C LEU A 90 9.33 -6.32 15.12
N PHE A 91 9.14 -6.40 13.79
CA PHE A 91 7.83 -6.18 13.19
C PHE A 91 6.79 -7.23 13.62
N PRO A 92 7.01 -8.54 13.46
CA PRO A 92 6.06 -9.54 13.97
C PRO A 92 5.97 -9.54 15.50
N LEU A 93 7.08 -9.24 16.22
CA LEU A 93 7.06 -9.17 17.68
C LEU A 93 6.17 -8.03 18.20
N THR A 94 6.34 -6.83 17.63
CA THR A 94 5.51 -5.67 18.02
C THR A 94 4.07 -5.80 17.54
N ALA A 95 3.84 -6.44 16.38
CA ALA A 95 2.51 -6.79 15.93
C ALA A 95 1.83 -7.75 16.92
N LEU A 96 2.50 -8.82 17.33
CA LEU A 96 2.00 -9.74 18.34
C LEU A 96 1.75 -9.03 19.68
N ALA A 97 2.73 -8.27 20.17
CA ALA A 97 2.58 -7.52 21.41
C ALA A 97 1.41 -6.53 21.38
N SER A 98 1.13 -5.91 20.22
CA SER A 98 -0.02 -5.01 20.08
C SER A 98 -1.35 -5.77 20.20
N LEU A 99 -1.46 -6.97 19.62
CA LEU A 99 -2.66 -7.81 19.73
C LEU A 99 -2.88 -8.26 21.16
N GLU A 100 -1.82 -8.72 21.85
CA GLU A 100 -1.90 -9.17 23.23
C GLU A 100 -2.25 -8.02 24.19
N ALA A 101 -1.64 -6.84 24.00
CA ALA A 101 -1.94 -5.66 24.82
C ALA A 101 -3.40 -5.21 24.67
N VAL A 102 -3.96 -5.26 23.47
CA VAL A 102 -5.39 -4.98 23.22
C VAL A 102 -6.26 -6.06 23.88
N ASN A 103 -5.89 -7.32 23.71
CA ASN A 103 -6.64 -8.44 24.29
C ASN A 103 -6.69 -8.39 25.83
N ALA A 104 -5.58 -7.94 26.45
CA ALA A 104 -5.48 -7.73 27.89
C ALA A 104 -6.10 -6.39 28.38
N GLY A 105 -6.67 -5.57 27.48
CA GLY A 105 -7.25 -4.26 27.84
C GLY A 105 -6.23 -3.16 28.16
N MET A 106 -4.94 -3.39 27.95
CA MET A 106 -3.85 -2.43 28.25
C MET A 106 -3.64 -1.43 27.11
N MET A 107 -4.57 -0.49 26.93
CA MET A 107 -4.61 0.41 25.75
C MET A 107 -3.38 1.32 25.61
N SER A 108 -2.79 1.77 26.71
CA SER A 108 -1.55 2.58 26.66
C SER A 108 -0.36 1.77 26.16
N LEU A 109 -0.25 0.50 26.57
CA LEU A 109 0.77 -0.42 26.07
C LEU A 109 0.53 -0.74 24.59
N ALA A 110 -0.72 -0.99 24.21
CA ALA A 110 -1.09 -1.23 22.80
C ALA A 110 -0.67 -0.06 21.91
N SER A 111 -0.93 1.19 22.33
CA SER A 111 -0.49 2.40 21.61
C SER A 111 1.03 2.44 21.41
N GLY A 112 1.80 2.14 22.46
CA GLY A 112 3.26 2.03 22.38
C GLY A 112 3.74 0.92 21.44
N CYS A 113 3.06 -0.25 21.46
CA CYS A 113 3.35 -1.37 20.55
C CYS A 113 3.04 -1.02 19.09
N PHE A 114 1.94 -0.33 18.79
CA PHE A 114 1.65 0.15 17.43
C PHE A 114 2.67 1.17 16.93
N LEU A 115 3.13 2.08 17.81
CA LEU A 115 4.21 3.01 17.47
C LEU A 115 5.53 2.27 17.17
N ALA A 116 5.91 1.30 18.01
CA ALA A 116 7.08 0.45 17.81
C ALA A 116 6.97 -0.40 16.54
N MET A 117 5.77 -0.88 16.21
CA MET A 117 5.49 -1.57 14.96
C MET A 117 5.68 -0.64 13.74
N GLY A 118 5.28 0.63 13.84
CA GLY A 118 5.56 1.63 12.81
C GLY A 118 7.05 1.84 12.59
N PHE A 119 7.84 1.89 13.67
CA PHE A 119 9.30 2.00 13.61
C PHE A 119 9.96 0.78 12.94
N SER A 120 9.56 -0.43 13.33
CA SER A 120 10.09 -1.66 12.73
C SER A 120 9.69 -1.81 11.26
N GLY A 121 8.45 -1.43 10.91
CA GLY A 121 7.98 -1.36 9.52
C GLY A 121 8.75 -0.34 8.69
N LEU A 122 9.14 0.80 9.27
CA LEU A 122 9.98 1.80 8.61
C LEU A 122 11.33 1.23 8.17
N LEU A 123 12.02 0.49 9.06
CA LEU A 123 13.30 -0.15 8.73
C LEU A 123 13.18 -1.08 7.53
N LEU A 124 12.09 -1.86 7.47
CA LEU A 124 11.81 -2.78 6.38
C LEU A 124 11.46 -2.03 5.08
N ASN A 125 10.57 -1.04 5.13
CA ASN A 125 10.12 -0.31 3.95
C ASN A 125 11.23 0.53 3.31
N VAL A 126 11.98 1.30 4.10
CA VAL A 126 13.08 2.14 3.59
C VAL A 126 14.23 1.29 3.04
N GLY A 127 14.48 0.14 3.65
CA GLY A 127 15.55 -0.78 3.23
C GLY A 127 15.18 -1.68 2.06
N SER A 128 13.90 -1.92 1.77
CA SER A 128 13.43 -2.95 0.85
C SER A 128 13.91 -2.75 -0.58
N LEU A 129 13.67 -1.58 -1.15
CA LEU A 129 14.05 -1.25 -2.53
C LEU A 129 15.58 -1.23 -2.72
N PRO A 130 16.36 -0.51 -1.90
CA PRO A 130 17.82 -0.55 -1.98
C PRO A 130 18.41 -1.95 -1.80
N MET A 131 17.86 -2.76 -0.90
CA MET A 131 18.32 -4.13 -0.68
C MET A 131 18.07 -5.01 -1.92
N ALA A 132 16.87 -4.94 -2.50
CA ALA A 132 16.54 -5.65 -3.73
C ALA A 132 17.52 -5.31 -4.86
N LEU A 133 17.80 -4.01 -5.06
CA LEU A 133 18.74 -3.53 -6.09
C LEU A 133 20.16 -4.04 -5.86
N ARG A 134 20.65 -4.02 -4.60
CA ARG A 134 22.00 -4.49 -4.26
C ARG A 134 22.15 -6.02 -4.39
N LEU A 135 21.08 -6.78 -4.19
CA LEU A 135 21.08 -8.24 -4.33
C LEU A 135 21.00 -8.71 -5.79
N THR A 136 20.63 -7.81 -6.70
CA THR A 136 20.28 -8.16 -8.09
C THR A 136 21.36 -7.72 -9.06
N PRO A 137 21.77 -8.57 -10.02
CA PRO A 137 22.63 -8.14 -11.12
C PRO A 137 21.95 -7.06 -11.97
N PRO A 138 22.68 -6.07 -12.52
CA PRO A 138 22.11 -4.95 -13.28
C PRO A 138 21.17 -5.36 -14.43
N LYS A 139 21.44 -6.52 -15.06
CA LYS A 139 20.63 -7.05 -16.17
C LYS A 139 19.25 -7.60 -15.76
N GLN A 140 19.04 -7.87 -14.47
CA GLN A 140 17.82 -8.50 -13.93
C GLN A 140 17.07 -7.60 -12.93
N THR A 141 17.42 -6.32 -12.90
CA THR A 141 16.83 -5.34 -11.94
C THR A 141 15.31 -5.21 -12.12
N SER A 142 14.83 -5.19 -13.36
CA SER A 142 13.41 -5.05 -13.66
C SER A 142 12.60 -6.25 -13.14
N GLU A 143 13.11 -7.46 -13.35
CA GLU A 143 12.48 -8.70 -12.87
C GLU A 143 12.45 -8.78 -11.34
N ALA A 144 13.55 -8.38 -10.69
CA ALA A 144 13.61 -8.37 -9.22
C ALA A 144 12.63 -7.36 -8.61
N LEU A 145 12.54 -6.16 -9.17
CA LEU A 145 11.57 -5.15 -8.73
C LEU A 145 10.13 -5.61 -8.96
N SER A 146 9.85 -6.19 -10.13
CA SER A 146 8.53 -6.76 -10.43
C SER A 146 8.15 -7.86 -9.43
N LEU A 147 9.11 -8.74 -9.08
CA LEU A 147 8.90 -9.75 -8.05
C LEU A 147 8.59 -9.12 -6.68
N LEU A 148 9.31 -8.06 -6.30
CA LEU A 148 9.07 -7.37 -5.03
C LEU A 148 7.66 -6.78 -4.95
N PHE A 149 7.17 -6.12 -6.02
CA PHE A 149 5.79 -5.65 -6.09
C PHE A 149 4.79 -6.82 -6.08
N ALA A 150 5.11 -7.92 -6.76
CA ALA A 150 4.27 -9.12 -6.76
C ALA A 150 4.15 -9.76 -5.37
N THR A 151 5.16 -9.63 -4.48
CA THR A 151 5.05 -10.12 -3.10
C THR A 151 3.96 -9.40 -2.31
N TRP A 152 3.79 -8.09 -2.53
CA TRP A 152 2.71 -7.32 -1.89
C TRP A 152 1.34 -7.80 -2.36
N ALA A 153 1.13 -7.89 -3.68
CA ALA A 153 -0.13 -8.35 -4.25
C ALA A 153 -0.44 -9.80 -3.83
N GLY A 154 0.55 -10.68 -3.92
CA GLY A 154 0.43 -12.08 -3.51
C GLY A 154 0.10 -12.24 -2.03
N ALA A 155 0.78 -11.50 -1.15
CA ALA A 155 0.50 -11.51 0.28
C ALA A 155 -0.90 -10.97 0.61
N SER A 156 -1.36 -9.94 -0.11
CA SER A 156 -2.71 -9.39 0.06
C SER A 156 -3.79 -10.39 -0.36
N ILE A 157 -3.59 -11.11 -1.47
CA ILE A 157 -4.50 -12.16 -1.92
C ILE A 157 -4.49 -13.32 -0.92
N CYS A 158 -3.30 -13.84 -0.59
CA CYS A 158 -3.17 -14.97 0.35
C CYS A 158 -3.70 -14.61 1.74
N GLY A 159 -3.38 -13.41 2.24
CA GLY A 159 -3.87 -12.94 3.54
C GLY A 159 -5.38 -12.86 3.59
N GLY A 160 -6.02 -12.32 2.55
CA GLY A 160 -7.47 -12.24 2.47
C GLY A 160 -8.14 -13.61 2.32
N VAL A 161 -7.59 -14.51 1.48
CA VAL A 161 -8.10 -15.89 1.34
C VAL A 161 -7.96 -16.64 2.65
N LEU A 162 -6.76 -16.63 3.28
CA LEU A 162 -6.52 -17.30 4.55
C LEU A 162 -7.44 -16.74 5.65
N SER A 163 -7.59 -15.41 5.72
CA SER A 163 -8.50 -14.79 6.68
C SER A 163 -9.96 -15.24 6.46
N SER A 164 -10.42 -15.27 5.21
CA SER A 164 -11.78 -15.71 4.88
C SER A 164 -11.99 -17.18 5.22
N VAL A 165 -11.02 -18.04 4.90
CA VAL A 165 -11.10 -19.48 5.16
C VAL A 165 -11.07 -19.75 6.67
N LEU A 166 -10.11 -19.20 7.41
CA LEU A 166 -10.00 -19.41 8.85
C LEU A 166 -11.27 -18.97 9.58
N GLN A 167 -11.76 -17.77 9.31
CA GLN A 167 -12.99 -17.28 9.95
C GLN A 167 -14.24 -18.01 9.45
N GLY A 168 -14.25 -18.46 8.20
CA GLY A 168 -15.34 -19.28 7.65
C GLY A 168 -15.44 -20.68 8.28
N MET A 169 -14.32 -21.23 8.80
CA MET A 169 -14.34 -22.49 9.56
C MET A 169 -15.01 -22.35 10.94
N GLY A 170 -15.06 -21.12 11.49
CA GLY A 170 -15.72 -20.77 12.74
C GLY A 170 -15.13 -21.51 13.94
N HIS A 171 -15.51 -22.76 14.13
CA HIS A 171 -15.03 -23.61 15.22
C HIS A 171 -14.39 -24.89 14.67
N LEU A 172 -13.25 -25.26 15.20
CA LEU A 172 -12.57 -26.52 14.92
C LEU A 172 -12.30 -27.25 16.23
N ASP A 173 -12.82 -28.44 16.34
CA ASP A 173 -12.55 -29.33 17.47
C ASP A 173 -11.36 -30.22 17.13
N ILE A 174 -10.18 -29.87 17.67
CA ILE A 174 -8.96 -30.66 17.49
C ILE A 174 -8.49 -31.17 18.85
N PHE A 175 -8.43 -32.49 19.01
CA PHE A 175 -7.98 -33.17 20.23
C PHE A 175 -8.71 -32.72 21.52
N GLY A 176 -10.01 -32.41 21.43
CA GLY A 176 -10.82 -31.98 22.58
C GLY A 176 -10.66 -30.50 22.96
N HIS A 177 -9.94 -29.73 22.17
CA HIS A 177 -9.84 -28.26 22.28
C HIS A 177 -10.74 -27.59 21.24
N HIS A 178 -11.65 -26.72 21.71
CA HIS A 178 -12.48 -25.89 20.85
C HIS A 178 -11.69 -24.68 20.40
N LEU A 179 -11.14 -24.73 19.19
CA LEU A 179 -10.46 -23.59 18.57
C LEU A 179 -11.49 -22.72 17.84
N VAL A 180 -11.63 -21.47 18.27
CA VAL A 180 -12.47 -20.47 17.62
C VAL A 180 -11.59 -19.58 16.76
N PHE A 181 -11.87 -19.53 15.47
CA PHE A 181 -11.16 -18.66 14.53
C PHE A 181 -11.91 -17.33 14.35
N ASP A 182 -11.81 -16.48 15.37
CA ASP A 182 -12.23 -15.09 15.33
C ASP A 182 -11.17 -14.19 14.66
N GLU A 183 -11.38 -12.87 14.67
CA GLU A 183 -10.44 -11.88 14.15
C GLU A 183 -9.09 -11.93 14.87
N TYR A 184 -9.10 -12.14 16.20
CA TYR A 184 -7.89 -12.25 17.00
C TYR A 184 -7.06 -13.48 16.61
N ALA A 185 -7.68 -14.68 16.60
CA ALA A 185 -6.99 -15.92 16.26
C ALA A 185 -6.43 -15.88 14.83
N THR A 186 -7.19 -15.31 13.90
CA THR A 186 -6.75 -15.15 12.50
C THR A 186 -5.56 -14.22 12.40
N LEU A 187 -5.59 -13.05 13.06
CA LEU A 187 -4.47 -12.12 13.12
C LEU A 187 -3.25 -12.76 13.78
N LEU A 188 -3.44 -13.52 14.85
CA LEU A 188 -2.39 -14.26 15.55
C LEU A 188 -1.68 -15.24 14.61
N VAL A 189 -2.43 -16.11 13.92
CA VAL A 189 -1.87 -17.11 12.99
C VAL A 189 -1.05 -16.45 11.88
N LEU A 190 -1.59 -15.39 11.25
CA LEU A 190 -0.91 -14.70 10.17
C LEU A 190 0.31 -13.90 10.67
N THR A 191 0.27 -13.38 11.90
CA THR A 191 1.42 -12.72 12.54
C THR A 191 2.52 -13.73 12.88
N LEU A 192 2.17 -14.91 13.39
CA LEU A 192 3.10 -15.99 13.69
C LEU A 192 3.83 -16.49 12.43
N ALA A 193 3.13 -16.57 11.28
CA ALA A 193 3.76 -16.90 10.01
C ALA A 193 4.88 -15.91 9.64
N GLY A 194 4.75 -14.66 10.03
CA GLY A 194 5.76 -13.61 9.80
C GLY A 194 7.09 -13.84 10.50
N PHE A 195 7.14 -14.62 11.60
CA PHE A 195 8.39 -15.02 12.25
C PHE A 195 9.29 -15.91 11.38
N GLY A 196 8.80 -16.37 10.24
CA GLY A 196 9.63 -17.00 9.21
C GLY A 196 10.58 -16.02 8.51
N ALA A 197 10.24 -14.72 8.43
CA ALA A 197 11.03 -13.73 7.71
C ALA A 197 12.45 -13.53 8.27
N PRO A 198 12.71 -13.45 9.59
CA PRO A 198 14.05 -13.34 10.15
C PRO A 198 14.99 -14.47 9.70
N PHE A 199 14.51 -15.71 9.64
CA PHE A 199 15.32 -16.85 9.20
C PHE A 199 15.75 -16.74 7.75
N LEU A 200 14.92 -16.12 6.90
CA LEU A 200 15.25 -15.85 5.50
C LEU A 200 16.25 -14.70 5.39
N TYR A 201 16.04 -13.62 6.13
CA TYR A 201 16.92 -12.45 6.12
C TYR A 201 18.30 -12.74 6.74
N ALA A 202 18.38 -13.60 7.75
CA ALA A 202 19.66 -14.04 8.31
C ALA A 202 20.59 -14.70 7.29
N ARG A 203 20.02 -15.31 6.24
CA ARG A 203 20.76 -15.99 5.16
C ARG A 203 21.16 -15.07 4.00
N LEU A 204 20.76 -13.79 4.05
CA LEU A 204 21.12 -12.84 3.01
C LEU A 204 22.57 -12.39 3.17
N PRO A 205 23.30 -12.21 2.06
CA PRO A 205 24.61 -11.57 2.11
C PRO A 205 24.45 -10.09 2.47
N ASP A 206 25.51 -9.48 2.94
CA ASP A 206 25.57 -8.03 3.16
C ASP A 206 26.27 -7.38 1.95
N PRO A 207 25.49 -6.94 0.95
CA PRO A 207 26.10 -6.38 -0.24
C PRO A 207 26.77 -5.05 0.11
N VAL A 208 28.04 -4.92 -0.28
CA VAL A 208 28.83 -3.69 -0.07
C VAL A 208 28.14 -2.55 -0.80
N PRO A 209 27.90 -1.42 -0.13
CA PRO A 209 27.29 -0.27 -0.78
C PRO A 209 28.21 0.29 -1.86
N GLU A 210 27.70 0.51 -3.06
CA GLU A 210 28.41 1.32 -4.07
C GLU A 210 28.71 2.69 -3.46
N LYS A 211 29.99 3.10 -3.50
CA LYS A 211 30.42 4.46 -3.13
C LYS A 211 29.87 5.46 -4.15
N LYS A 212 28.60 5.80 -4.06
CA LYS A 212 28.08 6.95 -4.80
C LYS A 212 28.49 8.24 -4.12
N HIS A 213 29.08 9.14 -4.90
CA HIS A 213 29.40 10.50 -4.48
C HIS A 213 28.18 11.11 -3.78
N VAL A 214 28.40 11.55 -2.54
CA VAL A 214 27.41 12.28 -1.74
C VAL A 214 27.34 13.70 -2.31
N GLY A 215 26.70 13.88 -3.47
CA GLY A 215 26.32 15.20 -3.92
C GLY A 215 25.35 15.81 -2.91
N HIS A 216 25.42 17.13 -2.72
CA HIS A 216 24.50 17.90 -1.86
C HIS A 216 23.05 17.81 -2.40
N TRP A 217 22.38 16.70 -2.15
CA TRP A 217 21.01 16.45 -2.59
C TRP A 217 19.96 17.35 -1.89
N LEU A 218 20.36 18.08 -0.84
CA LEU A 218 19.57 19.13 -0.18
C LEU A 218 19.67 20.51 -0.86
N HIS A 219 20.54 20.69 -1.86
CA HIS A 219 20.60 21.93 -2.62
C HIS A 219 19.50 21.96 -3.69
N VAL A 220 18.29 22.30 -3.26
CA VAL A 220 17.16 22.59 -4.14
C VAL A 220 17.21 24.08 -4.47
N GLU A 221 17.37 24.41 -5.74
CA GLU A 221 17.31 25.81 -6.18
C GLU A 221 15.92 26.39 -5.88
N ARG A 222 15.85 27.66 -5.52
CA ARG A 222 14.60 28.34 -5.16
C ARG A 222 13.52 28.20 -6.25
N ARG A 223 13.93 28.06 -7.50
CA ARG A 223 13.06 27.83 -8.66
C ARG A 223 12.43 26.44 -8.66
N ASP A 224 13.12 25.45 -8.15
CA ASP A 224 12.68 24.05 -8.16
C ASP A 224 11.61 23.77 -7.11
N TRP A 225 11.54 24.58 -6.03
CA TRP A 225 10.50 24.42 -5.01
C TRP A 225 9.09 24.57 -5.57
N GLY A 226 8.87 25.48 -6.53
CA GLY A 226 7.58 25.62 -7.21
C GLY A 226 7.19 24.39 -8.03
N LEU A 227 8.18 23.76 -8.68
CA LEU A 227 7.97 22.51 -9.43
C LEU A 227 7.67 21.35 -8.49
N LEU A 228 8.42 21.26 -7.39
CA LEU A 228 8.24 20.19 -6.39
C LEU A 228 6.88 20.29 -5.71
N THR A 229 6.47 21.48 -5.25
CA THR A 229 5.16 21.65 -4.62
C THR A 229 4.03 21.34 -5.60
N ALA A 230 4.09 21.82 -6.83
CA ALA A 230 3.08 21.50 -7.85
C ALA A 230 3.00 19.99 -8.13
N ALA A 231 4.12 19.28 -8.16
CA ALA A 231 4.18 17.84 -8.37
C ALA A 231 3.63 17.03 -7.18
N LEU A 232 3.78 17.54 -5.95
CA LEU A 232 3.40 16.83 -4.72
C LEU A 232 1.95 17.11 -4.27
N VAL A 233 1.36 18.25 -4.65
CA VAL A 233 -0.03 18.59 -4.30
C VAL A 233 -1.04 17.50 -4.69
N PRO A 234 -1.04 16.93 -5.91
CA PRO A 234 -1.96 15.83 -6.24
C PRO A 234 -1.78 14.63 -5.32
N THR A 235 -0.53 14.29 -4.99
CA THR A 235 -0.22 13.18 -4.07
C THR A 235 -0.75 13.45 -2.67
N ILE A 236 -0.60 14.67 -2.14
CA ILE A 236 -1.12 15.05 -0.82
C ILE A 236 -2.65 14.88 -0.78
N CYS A 237 -3.36 15.40 -1.78
CA CYS A 237 -4.81 15.29 -1.86
C CYS A 237 -5.28 13.83 -1.90
N ILE A 238 -4.67 13.01 -2.77
CA ILE A 238 -5.03 11.61 -2.92
C ILE A 238 -4.65 10.80 -1.68
N ALA A 239 -3.46 10.99 -1.13
CA ALA A 239 -3.01 10.27 0.06
C ALA A 239 -3.88 10.58 1.29
N THR A 240 -4.28 11.85 1.47
CA THR A 240 -5.17 12.27 2.56
C THR A 240 -6.57 11.68 2.37
N GLY A 241 -7.13 11.74 1.16
CA GLY A 241 -8.40 11.10 0.86
C GLY A 241 -8.35 9.58 1.06
N ALA A 242 -7.30 8.92 0.61
CA ALA A 242 -7.09 7.49 0.82
C ALA A 242 -7.04 7.14 2.31
N GLY A 243 -6.28 7.90 3.09
CA GLY A 243 -6.17 7.69 4.53
C GLY A 243 -7.49 7.85 5.27
N LEU A 244 -8.37 8.75 4.81
CA LEU A 244 -9.65 9.04 5.45
C LEU A 244 -10.68 7.92 5.27
N SER A 245 -10.69 7.23 4.15
CA SER A 245 -11.70 6.21 3.84
C SER A 245 -11.16 4.79 3.82
N ILE A 246 -10.03 4.54 3.13
CA ILE A 246 -9.58 3.17 2.82
C ILE A 246 -9.24 2.38 4.08
N GLN A 247 -8.65 3.02 5.09
CA GLN A 247 -8.30 2.36 6.34
C GLN A 247 -9.51 1.87 7.13
N PHE A 248 -10.69 2.48 6.90
CA PHE A 248 -11.91 2.26 7.69
C PHE A 248 -13.06 1.65 6.88
N LEU A 249 -12.79 1.18 5.65
CA LEU A 249 -13.79 0.52 4.81
C LEU A 249 -14.39 -0.72 5.48
N ASN A 250 -13.57 -1.48 6.22
CA ASN A 250 -14.04 -2.63 6.98
C ASN A 250 -15.06 -2.25 8.06
N LEU A 251 -14.86 -1.10 8.74
CA LEU A 251 -15.83 -0.59 9.71
C LEU A 251 -17.13 -0.14 9.03
N PHE A 252 -17.04 0.52 7.86
CA PHE A 252 -18.22 0.87 7.08
C PHE A 252 -19.05 -0.37 6.74
N PHE A 253 -18.44 -1.41 6.16
CA PHE A 253 -19.15 -2.63 5.81
C PHE A 253 -19.71 -3.34 7.04
N SER A 254 -18.97 -3.35 8.15
CA SER A 254 -19.42 -3.98 9.39
C SER A 254 -20.55 -3.21 10.08
N HIS A 255 -20.48 -1.87 10.16
CA HIS A 255 -21.48 -1.07 10.87
C HIS A 255 -22.74 -0.80 10.04
N VAL A 256 -22.57 -0.50 8.73
CA VAL A 256 -23.68 -0.10 7.86
C VAL A 256 -24.41 -1.32 7.29
N HIS A 257 -23.64 -2.29 6.80
CA HIS A 257 -24.18 -3.44 6.08
C HIS A 257 -24.14 -4.76 6.85
N GLN A 258 -23.66 -4.75 8.11
CA GLN A 258 -23.54 -5.94 8.97
C GLN A 258 -22.78 -7.09 8.29
N LEU A 259 -21.81 -6.75 7.42
CA LEU A 259 -21.03 -7.73 6.69
C LEU A 259 -20.03 -8.40 7.64
N SER A 260 -19.93 -9.72 7.59
CA SER A 260 -18.95 -10.47 8.37
C SER A 260 -17.52 -10.23 7.89
N SER A 261 -16.55 -10.33 8.79
CA SER A 261 -15.12 -10.18 8.51
C SER A 261 -14.62 -11.20 7.47
N ALA A 262 -15.16 -12.43 7.52
CA ALA A 262 -14.86 -13.46 6.52
C ALA A 262 -15.29 -13.04 5.11
N SER A 263 -16.52 -12.55 4.96
CA SER A 263 -17.02 -12.06 3.66
C SER A 263 -16.27 -10.83 3.18
N TYR A 264 -15.97 -9.89 4.08
CA TYR A 264 -15.16 -8.71 3.74
C TYR A 264 -13.76 -9.09 3.23
N SER A 265 -13.10 -10.04 3.90
CA SER A 265 -11.79 -10.56 3.51
C SER A 265 -11.83 -11.29 2.16
N ALA A 266 -12.90 -12.04 1.87
CA ALA A 266 -13.11 -12.69 0.58
C ALA A 266 -13.26 -11.67 -0.55
N TYR A 267 -14.09 -10.65 -0.38
CA TYR A 267 -14.26 -9.58 -1.36
C TYR A 267 -12.98 -8.76 -1.55
N GLY A 268 -12.22 -8.52 -0.48
CA GLY A 268 -10.90 -7.91 -0.54
C GLY A 268 -9.93 -8.73 -1.39
N SER A 269 -9.93 -10.07 -1.25
CA SER A 269 -9.11 -10.96 -2.07
C SER A 269 -9.48 -10.90 -3.53
N ILE A 270 -10.78 -10.93 -3.87
CA ILE A 270 -11.28 -10.78 -5.24
C ILE A 270 -10.81 -9.45 -5.83
N SER A 271 -10.94 -8.36 -5.05
CA SER A 271 -10.48 -7.04 -5.48
C SER A 271 -8.96 -7.02 -5.75
N ASN A 272 -8.14 -7.66 -4.90
CA ASN A 272 -6.70 -7.74 -5.09
C ASN A 272 -6.29 -8.58 -6.32
N VAL A 273 -7.04 -9.64 -6.63
CA VAL A 273 -6.85 -10.39 -7.90
C VAL A 273 -7.12 -9.48 -9.10
N LEU A 274 -8.19 -8.69 -9.06
CA LEU A 274 -8.47 -7.73 -10.11
C LEU A 274 -7.42 -6.61 -10.20
N VAL A 275 -6.82 -6.18 -9.08
CA VAL A 275 -5.68 -5.23 -9.07
C VAL A 275 -4.49 -5.81 -9.83
N LEU A 276 -4.20 -7.11 -9.65
CA LEU A 276 -3.11 -7.77 -10.37
C LEU A 276 -3.35 -7.73 -11.88
N PHE A 277 -4.55 -8.09 -12.35
CA PHE A 277 -4.90 -8.02 -13.78
C PHE A 277 -4.95 -6.58 -14.29
N ALA A 278 -5.48 -5.66 -13.51
CA ALA A 278 -5.52 -4.24 -13.84
C ALA A 278 -4.12 -3.69 -14.11
N GLY A 279 -3.12 -4.07 -13.29
CA GLY A 279 -1.73 -3.68 -13.47
C GLY A 279 -1.15 -4.09 -14.83
N LEU A 280 -1.54 -5.26 -15.36
CA LEU A 280 -1.11 -5.74 -16.68
C LEU A 280 -1.72 -4.94 -17.84
N ILE A 281 -2.89 -4.35 -17.63
CA ILE A 281 -3.63 -3.62 -18.67
C ILE A 281 -3.22 -2.14 -18.74
N VAL A 282 -2.55 -1.59 -17.70
CA VAL A 282 -2.18 -0.17 -17.63
C VAL A 282 -1.46 0.35 -18.88
N PRO A 283 -0.44 -0.33 -19.45
CA PRO A 283 0.24 0.17 -20.64
C PRO A 283 -0.69 0.30 -21.85
N GLU A 284 -1.63 -0.63 -22.01
CA GLU A 284 -2.60 -0.61 -23.10
C GLU A 284 -3.62 0.53 -22.92
N VAL A 285 -4.13 0.72 -21.71
CA VAL A 285 -5.03 1.84 -21.39
C VAL A 285 -4.35 3.17 -21.68
N LYS A 286 -3.08 3.32 -21.27
CA LYS A 286 -2.29 4.52 -21.53
C LYS A 286 -2.07 4.72 -23.04
N ARG A 287 -1.78 3.66 -23.79
CA ARG A 287 -1.57 3.74 -25.24
C ARG A 287 -2.84 4.19 -25.98
N ARG A 288 -4.03 3.69 -25.58
CA ARG A 288 -5.31 4.01 -26.23
C ARG A 288 -5.91 5.34 -25.79
N LEU A 289 -5.86 5.66 -24.50
CA LEU A 289 -6.54 6.80 -23.90
C LEU A 289 -5.60 7.94 -23.51
N GLY A 290 -4.29 7.77 -23.72
CA GLY A 290 -3.27 8.75 -23.32
C GLY A 290 -3.21 8.99 -21.81
N TRP A 291 -2.47 10.00 -21.40
CA TRP A 291 -2.33 10.38 -19.98
C TRP A 291 -3.66 10.79 -19.34
N ARG A 292 -4.51 11.52 -20.09
CA ARG A 292 -5.81 12.00 -19.57
C ARG A 292 -6.74 10.84 -19.27
N GLY A 293 -6.86 9.86 -20.16
CA GLY A 293 -7.69 8.69 -19.93
C GLY A 293 -7.16 7.78 -18.83
N ALA A 294 -5.84 7.50 -18.85
CA ALA A 294 -5.20 6.60 -17.89
C ALA A 294 -5.15 7.15 -16.46
N ILE A 295 -5.16 8.47 -16.26
CA ILE A 295 -5.14 9.09 -14.92
C ILE A 295 -6.51 9.67 -14.59
N PHE A 296 -6.91 10.73 -15.30
CA PHE A 296 -8.14 11.47 -14.98
C PHE A 296 -9.39 10.61 -15.18
N GLY A 297 -9.52 9.92 -16.31
CA GLY A 297 -10.71 9.09 -16.60
C GLY A 297 -10.86 7.96 -15.59
N VAL A 298 -9.80 7.18 -15.38
CA VAL A 298 -9.83 6.01 -14.48
C VAL A 298 -10.06 6.42 -13.02
N GLN A 299 -9.38 7.46 -12.55
CA GLN A 299 -9.58 7.96 -11.18
C GLN A 299 -10.99 8.53 -10.97
N THR A 300 -11.53 9.27 -11.95
CA THR A 300 -12.89 9.81 -11.85
C THR A 300 -13.93 8.70 -11.71
N VAL A 301 -13.84 7.63 -12.51
CA VAL A 301 -14.72 6.47 -12.38
C VAL A 301 -14.59 5.83 -10.99
N ALA A 302 -13.35 5.67 -10.48
CA ALA A 302 -13.12 5.12 -9.15
C ALA A 302 -13.73 6.00 -8.03
N VAL A 303 -13.69 7.33 -8.18
CA VAL A 303 -14.33 8.27 -7.24
C VAL A 303 -15.85 8.16 -7.30
N MET A 304 -16.45 8.02 -8.48
CA MET A 304 -17.89 7.80 -8.60
C MET A 304 -18.33 6.51 -7.92
N LEU A 305 -17.55 5.41 -8.07
CA LEU A 305 -17.82 4.16 -7.36
C LEU A 305 -17.71 4.35 -5.83
N LEU A 306 -16.74 5.14 -5.35
CA LEU A 306 -16.61 5.46 -3.92
C LEU A 306 -17.82 6.22 -3.39
N LEU A 307 -18.27 7.23 -4.12
CA LEU A 307 -19.48 8.00 -3.77
C LEU A 307 -20.73 7.12 -3.76
N THR A 308 -20.91 6.31 -4.81
CA THR A 308 -22.05 5.39 -4.88
C THR A 308 -22.01 4.41 -3.70
N MET A 309 -20.84 3.85 -3.38
CA MET A 309 -20.68 2.97 -2.21
C MET A 309 -21.06 3.71 -0.91
N GLY A 310 -20.59 4.94 -0.70
CA GLY A 310 -20.92 5.72 0.49
C GLY A 310 -22.41 6.00 0.62
N PHE A 311 -23.04 6.37 -0.47
CA PHE A 311 -24.49 6.67 -0.47
C PHE A 311 -25.38 5.45 -0.21
N THR A 312 -24.87 4.19 -0.34
CA THR A 312 -25.64 2.99 0.06
C THR A 312 -26.02 3.01 1.54
N GLU A 313 -25.33 3.78 2.40
CA GLU A 313 -25.73 3.99 3.79
C GLU A 313 -27.13 4.58 3.94
N LEU A 314 -27.52 5.48 3.02
CA LEU A 314 -28.85 6.12 3.05
C LEU A 314 -29.99 5.13 2.75
N TRP A 315 -29.67 4.06 2.04
CA TRP A 315 -30.62 3.00 1.66
C TRP A 315 -30.24 1.63 2.25
N LYS A 316 -29.61 1.64 3.41
CA LYS A 316 -29.13 0.39 4.07
C LYS A 316 -30.21 -0.66 4.33
N THR A 317 -31.46 -0.24 4.40
CA THR A 317 -32.64 -1.14 4.57
C THR A 317 -33.08 -1.80 3.27
N CYS A 318 -32.61 -1.32 2.11
CA CYS A 318 -32.96 -1.88 0.82
C CYS A 318 -32.06 -3.09 0.50
N GLY A 319 -32.62 -4.19 0.05
CA GLY A 319 -31.87 -5.42 -0.26
C GLY A 319 -30.79 -5.27 -1.33
N TRP A 320 -30.86 -4.24 -2.20
CA TRP A 320 -29.85 -3.97 -3.23
C TRP A 320 -28.63 -3.17 -2.71
N ALA A 321 -28.73 -2.53 -1.53
CA ALA A 321 -27.67 -1.64 -1.03
C ALA A 321 -26.34 -2.37 -0.80
N LEU A 322 -26.35 -3.52 -0.13
CA LEU A 322 -25.14 -4.33 0.09
C LEU A 322 -24.53 -4.83 -1.23
N PRO A 323 -25.26 -5.48 -2.17
CA PRO A 323 -24.67 -5.87 -3.46
C PRO A 323 -24.00 -4.73 -4.22
N VAL A 324 -24.65 -3.56 -4.27
CA VAL A 324 -24.09 -2.37 -4.93
C VAL A 324 -22.82 -1.91 -4.22
N ALA A 325 -22.80 -1.83 -2.88
CA ALA A 325 -21.63 -1.45 -2.11
C ALA A 325 -20.44 -2.41 -2.37
N VAL A 326 -20.71 -3.72 -2.41
CA VAL A 326 -19.69 -4.76 -2.67
C VAL A 326 -19.14 -4.64 -4.09
N VAL A 327 -19.98 -4.48 -5.11
CA VAL A 327 -19.53 -4.30 -6.49
C VAL A 327 -18.68 -3.03 -6.62
N CYS A 328 -19.12 -1.92 -6.04
CA CYS A 328 -18.36 -0.68 -6.02
C CYS A 328 -17.00 -0.87 -5.32
N PHE A 329 -16.94 -1.56 -4.19
CA PHE A 329 -15.70 -1.86 -3.47
C PHE A 329 -14.73 -2.68 -4.33
N ILE A 330 -15.20 -3.78 -4.93
CA ILE A 330 -14.39 -4.69 -5.73
C ILE A 330 -13.82 -3.97 -6.96
N LEU A 331 -14.61 -3.13 -7.64
CA LEU A 331 -14.19 -2.47 -8.88
C LEU A 331 -13.37 -1.20 -8.65
N ARG A 332 -13.58 -0.49 -7.55
CA ARG A 332 -12.90 0.78 -7.26
C ARG A 332 -11.39 0.60 -7.08
N GLN A 333 -10.97 -0.43 -6.35
CA GLN A 333 -9.57 -0.61 -5.98
C GLN A 333 -8.66 -0.89 -7.18
N PRO A 334 -9.01 -1.80 -8.12
CA PRO A 334 -8.27 -1.98 -9.35
C PRO A 334 -8.13 -0.69 -10.17
N LEU A 335 -9.20 0.08 -10.32
CA LEU A 335 -9.17 1.35 -11.05
C LEU A 335 -8.21 2.37 -10.42
N MET A 336 -8.26 2.54 -9.09
CA MET A 336 -7.31 3.44 -8.40
C MET A 336 -5.87 2.95 -8.55
N SER A 337 -5.64 1.64 -8.50
CA SER A 337 -4.31 1.05 -8.62
C SER A 337 -3.72 1.21 -10.02
N MET A 338 -4.56 1.20 -11.06
CA MET A 338 -4.13 1.46 -12.45
C MET A 338 -3.53 2.84 -12.65
N ALA A 339 -4.02 3.85 -11.93
CA ALA A 339 -3.49 5.21 -12.04
C ALA A 339 -2.08 5.36 -11.46
N GLY A 340 -1.66 4.50 -10.52
CA GLY A 340 -0.39 4.60 -9.78
C GLY A 340 0.86 4.68 -10.67
N PRO A 341 1.12 3.71 -11.57
CA PRO A 341 2.26 3.77 -12.48
C PRO A 341 2.25 5.01 -13.37
N SER A 342 1.09 5.36 -13.90
CA SER A 342 0.93 6.52 -14.78
C SER A 342 1.15 7.84 -14.05
N THR A 343 0.66 8.01 -12.83
CA THR A 343 0.89 9.22 -12.01
C THR A 343 2.36 9.34 -11.59
N SER A 344 3.02 8.23 -11.25
CA SER A 344 4.45 8.20 -10.93
C SER A 344 5.29 8.63 -12.12
N GLU A 345 5.03 8.09 -13.31
CA GLU A 345 5.73 8.46 -14.54
C GLU A 345 5.51 9.93 -14.91
N LEU A 346 4.27 10.43 -14.81
CA LEU A 346 3.92 11.83 -15.04
C LEU A 346 4.70 12.76 -14.09
N THR A 347 4.68 12.44 -12.80
CA THR A 347 5.35 13.23 -11.76
C THR A 347 6.86 13.28 -12.01
N MET A 348 7.48 12.13 -12.33
CA MET A 348 8.91 12.05 -12.64
C MET A 348 9.28 12.82 -13.92
N SER A 349 8.39 12.80 -14.92
CA SER A 349 8.57 13.57 -16.17
C SER A 349 8.44 15.07 -15.93
N TYR A 350 7.54 15.49 -15.03
CA TYR A 350 7.30 16.89 -14.71
C TYR A 350 8.47 17.55 -13.97
N VAL A 351 9.06 16.85 -12.97
CA VAL A 351 10.13 17.40 -12.14
C VAL A 351 11.52 17.28 -12.78
N GLY A 352 11.69 16.46 -13.83
CA GLY A 352 12.97 16.23 -14.50
C GLY A 352 13.92 15.34 -13.70
N GLU A 353 15.04 14.95 -14.32
CA GLU A 353 15.98 13.95 -13.76
C GLU A 353 16.61 14.39 -12.44
N ARG A 354 16.94 15.67 -12.32
CA ARG A 354 17.63 16.24 -11.15
C ARG A 354 16.85 16.08 -9.85
N ASN A 355 15.51 16.17 -9.92
CA ASN A 355 14.64 16.24 -8.74
C ASN A 355 13.90 14.91 -8.45
N ARG A 356 14.10 13.85 -9.25
CA ARG A 356 13.37 12.57 -9.13
C ARG A 356 13.57 11.90 -7.78
N GLU A 357 14.81 11.86 -7.28
CA GLU A 357 15.13 11.21 -6.00
C GLU A 357 14.45 11.93 -4.83
N LEU A 358 14.45 13.26 -4.84
CA LEU A 358 13.82 14.07 -3.80
C LEU A 358 12.30 13.88 -3.79
N VAL A 359 11.65 13.90 -4.95
CA VAL A 359 10.20 13.67 -5.07
C VAL A 359 9.82 12.27 -4.61
N SER A 360 10.62 11.27 -4.95
CA SER A 360 10.38 9.89 -4.49
C SER A 360 10.45 9.76 -2.97
N ALA A 361 11.45 10.41 -2.35
CA ALA A 361 11.59 10.42 -0.89
C ALA A 361 10.43 11.17 -0.21
N CYS A 362 10.05 12.33 -0.75
CA CYS A 362 8.91 13.10 -0.25
C CYS A 362 7.60 12.33 -0.38
N ASN A 363 7.41 11.58 -1.46
CA ASN A 363 6.20 10.80 -1.69
C ASN A 363 5.94 9.79 -0.57
N GLY A 364 6.95 9.04 -0.12
CA GLY A 364 6.82 8.11 1.01
C GLY A 364 6.44 8.78 2.33
N ALA A 365 7.06 9.93 2.63
CA ALA A 365 6.74 10.71 3.82
C ALA A 365 5.31 11.29 3.77
N ILE A 366 4.89 11.79 2.59
CA ILE A 366 3.53 12.32 2.36
C ILE A 366 2.48 11.24 2.59
N TRP A 367 2.66 10.04 2.04
CA TRP A 367 1.71 8.95 2.25
C TRP A 367 1.54 8.61 3.72
N SER A 368 2.62 8.46 4.47
CA SER A 368 2.55 8.12 5.91
C SER A 368 1.94 9.26 6.74
N GLY A 369 2.38 10.51 6.49
CA GLY A 369 1.85 11.68 7.18
C GLY A 369 0.37 11.95 6.88
N ALA A 370 -0.01 11.81 5.61
CA ALA A 370 -1.38 11.95 5.18
C ALA A 370 -2.30 10.89 5.79
N TRP A 371 -1.84 9.65 5.90
CA TRP A 371 -2.62 8.59 6.53
C TRP A 371 -2.79 8.77 8.03
N TRP A 372 -1.75 9.25 8.72
CA TRP A 372 -1.88 9.60 10.14
C TRP A 372 -2.85 10.77 10.35
N LEU A 373 -2.68 11.86 9.59
CA LEU A 373 -3.56 13.03 9.68
C LEU A 373 -5.01 12.68 9.34
N ALA A 374 -5.21 11.89 8.30
CA ALA A 374 -6.53 11.45 7.88
C ALA A 374 -7.22 10.57 8.94
N ALA A 375 -6.46 9.69 9.62
CA ALA A 375 -7.01 8.91 10.73
C ALA A 375 -7.45 9.81 11.89
N ARG A 376 -6.70 10.88 12.20
CA ARG A 376 -7.10 11.89 13.19
C ARG A 376 -8.34 12.67 12.75
N THR A 377 -8.42 13.01 11.47
CA THR A 377 -9.63 13.64 10.90
C THR A 377 -10.83 12.70 11.01
N PHE A 378 -10.66 11.42 10.68
CA PHE A 378 -11.72 10.41 10.83
C PHE A 378 -12.17 10.27 12.29
N GLU A 379 -11.22 10.23 13.25
CA GLU A 379 -11.50 10.23 14.69
C GLU A 379 -12.42 11.40 15.08
N ILE A 380 -12.09 12.64 14.66
CA ILE A 380 -12.90 13.85 14.92
C ILE A 380 -14.29 13.72 14.29
N LEU A 381 -14.38 13.33 13.02
CA LEU A 381 -15.66 13.19 12.32
C LEU A 381 -16.56 12.15 13.00
N ARG A 382 -16.01 11.03 13.46
CA ARG A 382 -16.78 9.98 14.14
C ARG A 382 -17.11 10.32 15.60
N THR A 383 -16.30 11.13 16.26
CA THR A 383 -16.64 11.70 17.60
C THR A 383 -17.89 12.59 17.52
N HIS A 384 -18.03 13.33 16.42
CA HIS A 384 -19.23 14.12 16.14
C HIS A 384 -20.38 13.32 15.51
N HIS A 385 -20.30 11.98 15.52
CA HIS A 385 -21.33 11.07 14.99
C HIS A 385 -21.70 11.31 13.52
N LEU A 386 -20.79 11.88 12.73
CA LEU A 386 -21.03 12.08 11.30
C LEU A 386 -21.15 10.72 10.58
N PRO A 387 -22.15 10.53 9.68
CA PRO A 387 -22.36 9.29 8.97
C PRO A 387 -21.21 9.00 7.99
N TYR A 388 -21.02 7.74 7.63
CA TYR A 388 -19.93 7.31 6.74
C TYR A 388 -20.04 7.93 5.33
N TRP A 389 -21.26 8.15 4.81
CA TRP A 389 -21.41 8.77 3.50
C TRP A 389 -20.80 10.17 3.42
N MET A 390 -20.81 10.94 4.53
CA MET A 390 -20.13 12.24 4.59
C MET A 390 -18.61 12.08 4.55
N VAL A 391 -18.05 11.07 5.22
CA VAL A 391 -16.62 10.75 5.16
C VAL A 391 -16.20 10.41 3.72
N PHE A 392 -17.02 9.62 3.02
CA PHE A 392 -16.76 9.28 1.62
C PHE A 392 -16.94 10.46 0.68
N LEU A 393 -17.86 11.38 0.98
CA LEU A 393 -18.02 12.63 0.23
C LEU A 393 -16.76 13.51 0.36
N VAL A 394 -16.27 13.73 1.58
CA VAL A 394 -15.02 14.48 1.82
C VAL A 394 -13.82 13.80 1.11
N THR A 395 -13.71 12.49 1.22
CA THR A 395 -12.69 11.72 0.49
C THR A 395 -12.79 11.94 -1.01
N SER A 396 -13.99 11.90 -1.56
CA SER A 396 -14.23 12.07 -3.00
C SER A 396 -13.88 13.47 -3.48
N ILE A 397 -14.16 14.51 -2.68
CA ILE A 397 -13.74 15.89 -2.97
C ILE A 397 -12.21 15.98 -3.01
N LEU A 398 -11.51 15.38 -2.03
CA LEU A 398 -10.04 15.35 -2.00
C LEU A 398 -9.47 14.59 -3.21
N TYR A 399 -10.04 13.46 -3.56
CA TYR A 399 -9.64 12.69 -4.74
C TYR A 399 -9.85 13.47 -6.04
N LEU A 400 -11.01 14.13 -6.20
CA LEU A 400 -11.27 14.98 -7.36
C LEU A 400 -10.28 16.14 -7.43
N ALA A 401 -10.00 16.82 -6.32
CA ALA A 401 -8.99 17.88 -6.25
C ALA A 401 -7.60 17.38 -6.69
N GLY A 402 -7.17 16.20 -6.21
CA GLY A 402 -5.93 15.57 -6.63
C GLY A 402 -5.94 15.19 -8.11
N THR A 403 -7.03 14.60 -8.59
CA THR A 403 -7.20 14.19 -9.99
C THR A 403 -7.19 15.41 -10.93
N PHE A 404 -7.85 16.51 -10.56
CA PHE A 404 -7.77 17.77 -11.32
C PHE A 404 -6.37 18.38 -11.30
N SER A 405 -5.67 18.31 -10.17
CA SER A 405 -4.27 18.75 -10.07
C SER A 405 -3.37 17.96 -11.01
N TYR A 406 -3.57 16.64 -11.16
CA TYR A 406 -2.87 15.85 -12.19
C TYR A 406 -3.20 16.31 -13.60
N LEU A 407 -4.46 16.70 -13.90
CA LEU A 407 -4.83 17.22 -15.20
C LEU A 407 -4.06 18.50 -15.57
N LEU A 408 -3.81 19.37 -14.57
CA LEU A 408 -2.96 20.55 -14.77
C LEU A 408 -1.51 20.19 -15.05
N LEU A 409 -0.96 19.19 -14.35
CA LEU A 409 0.39 18.68 -14.62
C LEU A 409 0.49 18.08 -16.04
N ILE A 410 -0.50 17.27 -16.46
CA ILE A 410 -0.56 16.69 -17.81
C ILE A 410 -0.49 17.81 -18.86
N ARG A 411 -1.33 18.84 -18.74
CA ARG A 411 -1.36 19.97 -19.67
C ARG A 411 0.01 20.68 -19.75
N THR A 412 0.70 20.80 -18.62
CA THR A 412 2.01 21.44 -18.55
C THR A 412 3.08 20.59 -19.22
N VAL A 413 3.07 19.27 -19.01
CA VAL A 413 4.02 18.33 -19.63
C VAL A 413 3.76 18.25 -21.14
N GLU A 414 2.50 18.14 -21.57
CA GLU A 414 2.12 18.13 -22.99
C GLU A 414 2.57 19.42 -23.71
N ARG A 415 2.46 20.58 -23.07
CA ARG A 415 2.93 21.86 -23.64
C ARG A 415 4.46 21.99 -23.72
N ARG A 416 5.21 21.28 -22.87
CA ARG A 416 6.69 21.28 -22.89
C ARG A 416 7.26 20.29 -23.90
N ARG A 417 6.44 19.41 -24.48
CA ARG A 417 6.78 18.42 -25.49
C ARG A 417 6.19 18.70 -26.89
N PRO A 418 6.12 19.93 -27.40
CA PRO A 418 5.58 20.15 -28.74
C PRO A 418 6.50 19.63 -29.84
N ASP A 419 7.84 19.52 -29.60
CA ASP A 419 8.83 19.31 -30.66
C ASP A 419 9.43 17.91 -30.74
N ASP A 420 9.27 17.03 -29.72
CA ASP A 420 9.85 15.68 -29.74
C ASP A 420 8.92 14.60 -30.36
N ALA A 421 7.67 14.93 -30.68
CA ALA A 421 6.72 13.98 -31.25
C ALA A 421 6.92 13.76 -32.76
N ASP A 422 7.61 14.66 -33.46
CA ASP A 422 7.78 14.59 -34.93
C ASP A 422 9.14 14.02 -35.38
N HIS A 423 10.05 13.70 -34.46
CA HIS A 423 11.40 13.21 -34.78
C HIS A 423 11.81 11.91 -34.08
N ALA A 424 10.89 10.98 -33.88
CA ALA A 424 11.29 9.59 -33.63
C ALA A 424 11.47 8.91 -34.99
N PRO A 425 12.71 8.67 -35.50
CA PRO A 425 12.88 7.85 -36.67
C PRO A 425 12.40 6.44 -36.33
N ILE A 426 11.44 5.97 -37.11
CA ILE A 426 11.10 4.55 -37.19
C ILE A 426 12.41 3.88 -37.64
N SER A 427 13.15 3.31 -36.70
CA SER A 427 14.24 2.40 -37.06
C SER A 427 13.59 1.15 -37.64
N GLU A 428 13.56 1.08 -38.96
CA GLU A 428 13.34 -0.17 -39.68
C GLU A 428 14.32 -1.23 -39.16
N PRO A 429 13.88 -2.47 -38.95
CA PRO A 429 14.78 -3.56 -38.66
C PRO A 429 15.64 -3.82 -39.89
N GLY A 430 16.89 -3.33 -39.85
CA GLY A 430 17.89 -3.65 -40.87
C GLY A 430 18.12 -5.14 -40.94
N HIS A 431 17.87 -5.70 -42.07
CA HIS A 431 18.44 -6.95 -42.56
C HIS A 431 19.99 -6.86 -42.42
N VAL A 432 20.58 -7.75 -41.66
CA VAL A 432 21.71 -8.62 -42.05
C VAL A 432 21.82 -9.74 -41.00
#